data_b7272168895431dab411899c03a34290
#
_entry.id   b7272168895431dab411899c03a34290
#
_cell.length_a   1.000
_cell.length_b   1.000
_cell.length_c   1.000
_cell.angle_alpha   90.00
_cell.angle_beta   90.00
_cell.angle_gamma   90.00
#
_symmetry.space_group_name_H-M   'P 1'
#
loop_
_entity.id
_entity.type
_entity.pdbx_description
1 polymer ?
#
loop_
_entity_poly.entity_id
_entity_poly.type
_entity_poly.pdbx_seq_one_letter_code
_entity_poly.pdbx_strand_id
1 'polypeptide(L)'
;GFESGVGRSMNITFYDTLGYEYQVTVKVTQDPDDDYKYNLVATGLTCGGKAVDFGADAQTKLEGLLKDVTLTFDKVTGELADPADGKVTLNTTTLGIDSLAKDVNLDFSKMTCLGTDTSFTPARGDKEGLGAGRLVGTMSGVSIQKDGIIVAYYDNGDSKIIAQIAVANFKNLSGLEKVGDNLFAETLNSGNFDGIGDDITEDGGYFSPGVLEMSNVDLAAEFTD
;
A
#
# COMPACT_ATOMS: atom_id res chain seq x y z
N GLY A 1 10.19 34.64 -9.34
CA GLY A 1 10.57 34.84 -7.97
C GLY A 1 9.38 34.86 -7.02
N PHE A 2 9.63 34.64 -5.74
CA PHE A 2 8.63 34.90 -4.71
C PHE A 2 8.36 36.42 -4.63
N GLU A 3 7.09 36.85 -4.76
CA GLU A 3 6.74 38.16 -4.29
C GLU A 3 6.67 38.12 -2.76
N SER A 4 7.39 39.00 -2.10
CA SER A 4 7.42 39.12 -0.65
C SER A 4 5.99 39.15 -0.08
N GLY A 5 5.66 38.19 0.78
CA GLY A 5 4.36 38.11 1.46
C GLY A 5 3.26 37.27 0.76
N VAL A 6 3.33 37.04 -0.55
CA VAL A 6 2.28 36.26 -1.25
C VAL A 6 2.49 34.73 -1.05
N GLY A 7 3.73 34.27 -1.13
CA GLY A 7 4.08 32.86 -1.00
C GLY A 7 3.59 31.99 -2.17
N ARG A 8 3.97 30.72 -2.15
CA ARG A 8 3.51 29.68 -3.09
C ARG A 8 2.91 28.51 -2.33
N SER A 9 1.84 27.94 -2.87
CA SER A 9 1.22 26.75 -2.29
C SER A 9 1.61 25.51 -3.06
N MET A 10 1.83 24.41 -2.36
CA MET A 10 2.00 23.08 -2.90
C MET A 10 1.06 22.10 -2.21
N ASN A 11 0.64 21.08 -2.93
CA ASN A 11 -0.20 20.00 -2.41
C ASN A 11 0.63 18.74 -2.25
N ILE A 12 0.61 18.18 -1.06
CA ILE A 12 1.31 16.93 -0.73
C ILE A 12 0.26 15.88 -0.44
N THR A 13 0.32 14.76 -1.18
CA THR A 13 -0.62 13.66 -1.04
C THR A 13 0.02 12.52 -0.29
N PHE A 14 -0.68 11.95 0.69
CA PHE A 14 -0.27 10.77 1.44
C PHE A 14 -1.49 9.90 1.78
N TYR A 15 -1.24 8.67 2.23
CA TYR A 15 -2.29 7.73 2.62
C TYR A 15 -2.23 7.43 4.11
N ASP A 16 -3.40 7.23 4.71
CA ASP A 16 -3.50 6.75 6.07
C ASP A 16 -3.30 5.22 6.17
N THR A 17 -3.42 4.67 7.38
CA THR A 17 -3.28 3.23 7.63
C THR A 17 -4.40 2.38 7.01
N LEU A 18 -5.51 2.99 6.63
CA LEU A 18 -6.65 2.36 5.98
C LEU A 18 -6.61 2.52 4.45
N GLY A 19 -5.66 3.29 3.92
CA GLY A 19 -5.51 3.56 2.50
C GLY A 19 -6.39 4.70 1.97
N TYR A 20 -6.94 5.55 2.82
CA TYR A 20 -7.61 6.77 2.37
C TYR A 20 -6.61 7.84 1.99
N GLU A 21 -6.90 8.54 0.90
CA GLU A 21 -6.04 9.60 0.39
C GLU A 21 -6.30 10.90 1.14
N TYR A 22 -5.23 11.44 1.70
CA TYR A 22 -5.18 12.77 2.27
C TYR A 22 -4.30 13.68 1.43
N GLN A 23 -4.70 14.92 1.29
CA GLN A 23 -3.92 15.96 0.64
C GLN A 23 -3.80 17.15 1.56
N VAL A 24 -2.57 17.50 1.92
CA VAL A 24 -2.27 18.72 2.68
C VAL A 24 -1.81 19.82 1.72
N THR A 25 -2.37 21.01 1.89
CA THR A 25 -1.92 22.21 1.19
C THR A 25 -0.93 22.95 2.08
N VAL A 26 0.31 23.01 1.63
CA VAL A 26 1.40 23.70 2.33
C VAL A 26 1.68 25.01 1.61
N LYS A 27 1.67 26.11 2.33
CA LYS A 27 2.07 27.43 1.85
C LYS A 27 3.51 27.68 2.27
N VAL A 28 4.34 28.03 1.31
CA VAL A 28 5.75 28.43 1.50
C VAL A 28 5.82 29.94 1.32
N THR A 29 6.32 30.63 2.31
CA THR A 29 6.51 32.09 2.29
C THR A 29 7.96 32.42 2.58
N GLN A 30 8.52 33.37 1.85
CA GLN A 30 9.86 33.89 2.12
C GLN A 30 9.84 34.75 3.39
N ASP A 31 10.87 34.61 4.20
CA ASP A 31 11.06 35.46 5.38
C ASP A 31 11.31 36.92 4.93
N PRO A 32 10.66 37.95 5.54
CA PRO A 32 10.84 39.33 5.15
C PRO A 32 12.25 39.85 5.43
N ASP A 33 12.97 39.25 6.38
CA ASP A 33 14.28 39.71 6.83
C ASP A 33 15.46 38.93 6.23
N ASP A 34 15.19 37.73 5.64
CA ASP A 34 16.22 36.89 4.99
C ASP A 34 15.68 36.24 3.71
N ASP A 35 16.24 36.65 2.57
CA ASP A 35 15.87 36.14 1.24
C ASP A 35 16.13 34.63 1.03
N TYR A 36 16.93 34.00 1.88
CA TYR A 36 17.29 32.60 1.81
C TYR A 36 16.58 31.74 2.84
N LYS A 37 15.66 32.33 3.59
CA LYS A 37 14.85 31.66 4.59
C LYS A 37 13.38 31.61 4.18
N TYR A 38 12.78 30.43 4.30
CA TYR A 38 11.39 30.19 3.92
C TYR A 38 10.63 29.50 5.05
N ASN A 39 9.44 29.98 5.33
CA ASN A 39 8.54 29.45 6.33
C ASN A 39 7.50 28.56 5.66
N LEU A 40 7.25 27.38 6.24
CA LEU A 40 6.26 26.42 5.77
C LEU A 40 5.07 26.39 6.74
N VAL A 41 3.87 26.56 6.20
CA VAL A 41 2.63 26.50 6.98
C VAL A 41 1.61 25.63 6.25
N ALA A 42 0.98 24.70 6.95
CA ALA A 42 -0.15 23.97 6.42
C ALA A 42 -1.42 24.85 6.46
N THR A 43 -2.07 25.02 5.32
CA THR A 43 -3.24 25.89 5.16
C THR A 43 -4.53 25.13 4.93
N GLY A 44 -4.47 23.84 4.61
CA GLY A 44 -5.64 23.03 4.38
C GLY A 44 -5.32 21.54 4.39
N LEU A 45 -6.30 20.73 4.75
CA LEU A 45 -6.25 19.27 4.68
C LEU A 45 -7.55 18.77 4.06
N THR A 46 -7.44 17.87 3.08
CA THR A 46 -8.57 17.20 2.45
C THR A 46 -8.42 15.70 2.54
N CYS A 47 -9.53 14.98 2.60
CA CYS A 47 -9.60 13.52 2.52
C CYS A 47 -10.58 13.14 1.40
N GLY A 48 -10.11 12.36 0.42
CA GLY A 48 -10.90 12.00 -0.74
C GLY A 48 -11.47 13.23 -1.50
N GLY A 49 -10.72 14.33 -1.54
CA GLY A 49 -11.11 15.58 -2.19
C GLY A 49 -12.08 16.47 -1.38
N LYS A 50 -12.47 16.08 -0.17
CA LYS A 50 -13.32 16.88 0.73
C LYS A 50 -12.47 17.45 1.86
N ALA A 51 -12.72 18.72 2.22
CA ALA A 51 -12.05 19.34 3.35
C ALA A 51 -12.36 18.57 4.65
N VAL A 52 -11.32 18.32 5.44
CA VAL A 52 -11.48 17.73 6.77
C VAL A 52 -11.97 18.80 7.72
N ASP A 53 -13.12 18.56 8.34
CA ASP A 53 -13.71 19.50 9.29
C ASP A 53 -13.17 19.22 10.70
N PHE A 54 -12.45 20.19 11.24
CA PHE A 54 -11.95 20.18 12.62
C PHE A 54 -12.75 21.09 13.55
N GLY A 55 -13.84 21.67 13.07
CA GLY A 55 -14.65 22.62 13.85
C GLY A 55 -13.87 23.87 14.23
N ALA A 56 -14.01 24.31 15.49
CA ALA A 56 -13.37 25.51 16.01
C ALA A 56 -11.83 25.42 16.10
N ASP A 57 -11.28 24.21 16.14
CA ASP A 57 -9.84 23.95 16.32
C ASP A 57 -9.07 23.83 15.00
N ALA A 58 -9.73 24.06 13.87
CA ALA A 58 -9.16 23.85 12.53
C ALA A 58 -7.82 24.57 12.33
N GLN A 59 -7.75 25.83 12.71
CA GLN A 59 -6.53 26.64 12.56
C GLN A 59 -5.37 26.07 13.40
N THR A 60 -5.63 25.79 14.67
CA THR A 60 -4.62 25.26 15.61
C THR A 60 -4.09 23.88 15.16
N LYS A 61 -4.98 23.02 14.66
CA LYS A 61 -4.60 21.68 14.16
C LYS A 61 -3.78 21.75 12.88
N LEU A 62 -4.14 22.63 11.93
CA LEU A 62 -3.37 22.86 10.72
C LEU A 62 -1.98 23.44 11.02
N GLU A 63 -1.90 24.42 11.91
CA GLU A 63 -0.62 24.98 12.35
C GLU A 63 0.25 23.92 13.07
N GLY A 64 -0.37 23.01 13.81
CA GLY A 64 0.31 21.90 14.47
C GLY A 64 0.97 20.89 13.52
N LEU A 65 0.49 20.78 12.27
CA LEU A 65 1.07 19.88 11.27
C LEU A 65 2.52 20.23 10.91
N LEU A 66 2.82 21.52 10.76
CA LEU A 66 4.14 22.05 10.40
C LEU A 66 4.48 23.22 11.34
N LYS A 67 4.61 22.89 12.63
CA LYS A 67 4.87 23.90 13.65
C LYS A 67 6.32 24.39 13.55
N ASP A 68 6.48 25.72 13.36
CA ASP A 68 7.77 26.41 13.36
C ASP A 68 8.79 25.84 12.36
N VAL A 69 8.31 25.32 11.23
CA VAL A 69 9.16 24.73 10.19
C VAL A 69 9.70 25.82 9.27
N THR A 70 11.01 25.93 9.22
CA THR A 70 11.73 26.84 8.32
C THR A 70 12.73 26.06 7.47
N LEU A 71 12.91 26.50 6.22
CA LEU A 71 13.96 26.02 5.32
C LEU A 71 14.93 27.17 5.10
N THR A 72 16.20 26.96 5.40
CA THR A 72 17.25 27.95 5.16
C THR A 72 18.22 27.43 4.11
N PHE A 73 18.53 28.24 3.11
CA PHE A 73 19.42 27.88 2.02
C PHE A 73 20.76 28.62 2.16
N ASP A 74 21.84 27.96 1.75
CA ASP A 74 23.15 28.57 1.71
C ASP A 74 23.20 29.66 0.61
N LYS A 75 23.72 30.83 0.96
CA LYS A 75 23.74 32.01 0.07
C LYS A 75 24.71 31.88 -1.10
N VAL A 76 25.66 30.95 -1.01
CA VAL A 76 26.71 30.77 -2.02
C VAL A 76 26.38 29.59 -2.93
N THR A 77 26.00 28.44 -2.34
CA THR A 77 25.71 27.22 -3.08
C THR A 77 24.23 27.13 -3.49
N GLY A 78 23.34 27.81 -2.78
CA GLY A 78 21.89 27.70 -2.95
C GLY A 78 21.30 26.37 -2.50
N GLU A 79 22.11 25.52 -1.88
CA GLU A 79 21.63 24.24 -1.33
C GLU A 79 20.95 24.42 0.02
N LEU A 80 20.11 23.48 0.42
CA LEU A 80 19.45 23.49 1.71
C LEU A 80 20.47 23.32 2.83
N ALA A 81 20.55 24.29 3.75
CA ALA A 81 21.45 24.30 4.89
C ALA A 81 20.76 23.87 6.19
N ASP A 82 19.51 24.24 6.39
CA ASP A 82 18.71 23.88 7.55
C ASP A 82 17.28 23.54 7.14
N PRO A 83 16.75 22.37 7.53
CA PRO A 83 17.37 21.29 8.32
C PRO A 83 18.53 20.58 7.56
N ALA A 84 19.61 20.30 8.26
CA ALA A 84 20.84 19.73 7.65
C ALA A 84 20.65 18.33 7.03
N ASP A 85 19.68 17.56 7.51
CA ASP A 85 19.28 16.25 6.94
C ASP A 85 18.24 16.39 5.81
N GLY A 86 17.79 17.60 5.55
CA GLY A 86 16.75 17.89 4.56
C GLY A 86 15.36 17.36 4.91
N LYS A 87 15.15 16.86 6.12
CA LYS A 87 13.89 16.20 6.50
C LYS A 87 13.06 17.06 7.43
N VAL A 88 11.78 17.10 7.14
CA VAL A 88 10.76 17.79 7.94
C VAL A 88 9.66 16.78 8.25
N THR A 89 9.22 16.73 9.50
CA THR A 89 8.12 15.87 9.91
C THR A 89 6.80 16.62 9.82
N LEU A 90 5.86 16.06 9.09
CA LEU A 90 4.46 16.48 9.11
C LEU A 90 3.77 15.73 10.24
N ASN A 91 3.43 16.44 11.31
CA ASN A 91 2.90 15.87 12.55
C ASN A 91 1.43 15.50 12.42
N THR A 92 1.10 14.47 11.65
CA THR A 92 -0.28 14.04 11.40
C THR A 92 -0.96 13.48 12.64
N THR A 93 -0.20 12.96 13.59
CA THR A 93 -0.71 12.46 14.88
C THR A 93 -1.39 13.55 15.72
N THR A 94 -1.01 14.82 15.56
CA THR A 94 -1.63 15.97 16.27
C THR A 94 -3.08 16.23 15.85
N LEU A 95 -3.50 15.70 14.71
CA LEU A 95 -4.87 15.88 14.20
C LEU A 95 -5.90 15.10 15.02
N GLY A 96 -5.49 14.05 15.74
CA GLY A 96 -6.39 13.19 16.51
C GLY A 96 -7.29 12.31 15.64
N ILE A 97 -6.82 11.95 14.45
CA ILE A 97 -7.48 11.00 13.55
C ILE A 97 -6.81 9.65 13.72
N ASP A 98 -7.55 8.64 14.18
CA ASP A 98 -7.01 7.31 14.53
C ASP A 98 -6.29 6.63 13.36
N SER A 99 -6.75 6.83 12.13
CA SER A 99 -6.10 6.27 10.94
C SER A 99 -4.79 6.97 10.56
N LEU A 100 -4.53 8.17 11.09
CA LEU A 100 -3.28 8.93 10.93
C LEU A 100 -2.35 8.74 12.14
N ALA A 101 -2.15 7.50 12.55
CA ALA A 101 -1.36 7.14 13.74
C ALA A 101 0.16 7.29 13.58
N LYS A 102 0.65 7.67 12.41
CA LYS A 102 2.09 7.88 12.12
C LYS A 102 2.29 9.19 11.40
N ASP A 103 3.33 9.90 11.81
CA ASP A 103 3.75 11.13 11.14
C ASP A 103 4.38 10.84 9.78
N VAL A 104 4.26 11.82 8.87
CA VAL A 104 4.79 11.73 7.50
C VAL A 104 6.09 12.52 7.41
N ASN A 105 7.15 11.89 6.93
CA ASN A 105 8.41 12.57 6.68
C ASN A 105 8.44 13.17 5.28
N LEU A 106 8.76 14.44 5.21
CA LEU A 106 8.95 15.21 3.98
C LEU A 106 10.45 15.38 3.75
N ASP A 107 10.95 14.99 2.58
CA ASP A 107 12.36 15.10 2.21
C ASP A 107 12.55 16.28 1.24
N PHE A 108 13.19 17.31 1.72
CA PHE A 108 13.56 18.53 0.99
C PHE A 108 15.04 18.57 0.60
N SER A 109 15.80 17.50 0.83
CA SER A 109 17.26 17.46 0.63
C SER A 109 17.73 17.81 -0.79
N LYS A 110 16.83 17.72 -1.78
CA LYS A 110 17.11 18.06 -3.18
C LYS A 110 16.62 19.44 -3.59
N MET A 111 16.07 20.21 -2.67
CA MET A 111 15.62 21.55 -2.98
C MET A 111 16.80 22.50 -3.06
N THR A 112 16.72 23.43 -4.00
CA THR A 112 17.74 24.46 -4.21
C THR A 112 17.09 25.82 -4.42
N CYS A 113 17.77 26.87 -4.04
CA CYS A 113 17.35 28.27 -4.18
C CYS A 113 18.24 29.00 -5.21
N LEU A 114 18.43 28.43 -6.41
CA LEU A 114 19.27 28.97 -7.47
C LEU A 114 18.52 29.39 -8.74
N GLY A 115 17.23 29.08 -8.82
CA GLY A 115 16.44 29.28 -10.04
C GLY A 115 15.77 30.63 -10.12
N THR A 116 15.45 31.06 -11.33
CA THR A 116 14.60 32.22 -11.59
C THR A 116 13.11 31.90 -11.42
N ASP A 117 12.74 30.63 -11.67
CA ASP A 117 11.36 30.16 -11.56
C ASP A 117 11.21 29.17 -10.39
N THR A 118 10.21 29.44 -9.56
CA THR A 118 9.89 28.58 -8.43
C THR A 118 8.87 27.54 -8.81
N SER A 119 9.25 26.26 -8.71
CA SER A 119 8.36 25.11 -8.93
C SER A 119 8.48 24.11 -7.78
N PHE A 120 7.36 23.48 -7.44
CA PHE A 120 7.31 22.39 -6.46
C PHE A 120 6.66 21.18 -7.12
N THR A 121 7.38 20.07 -7.14
CA THR A 121 6.88 18.79 -7.69
C THR A 121 7.02 17.71 -6.62
N PRO A 122 6.05 17.60 -5.70
CA PRO A 122 6.10 16.56 -4.68
C PRO A 122 5.92 15.18 -5.30
N ALA A 123 6.73 14.23 -4.85
CA ALA A 123 6.63 12.82 -5.19
C ALA A 123 6.46 11.99 -3.91
N ARG A 124 5.76 10.86 -4.01
CA ARG A 124 5.54 9.96 -2.88
C ARG A 124 6.59 8.87 -2.85
N GLY A 125 6.97 8.47 -1.61
CA GLY A 125 7.95 7.43 -1.38
C GLY A 125 9.39 7.89 -1.54
N ASP A 126 10.32 6.99 -1.21
CA ASP A 126 11.74 7.20 -1.45
C ASP A 126 12.13 6.89 -2.91
N LYS A 127 13.43 6.86 -3.20
CA LYS A 127 13.95 6.57 -4.55
C LYS A 127 13.61 5.17 -5.04
N GLU A 128 13.41 4.25 -4.12
CA GLU A 128 13.04 2.86 -4.33
C GLU A 128 11.52 2.66 -4.35
N GLY A 129 10.73 3.73 -4.15
CA GLY A 129 9.27 3.71 -4.08
C GLY A 129 8.73 3.21 -2.74
N LEU A 130 9.59 3.03 -1.73
CA LEU A 130 9.17 2.63 -0.40
C LEU A 130 8.53 3.80 0.35
N GLY A 131 7.57 3.50 1.20
CA GLY A 131 6.89 4.53 2.00
C GLY A 131 5.89 5.40 1.23
N ALA A 132 5.65 5.13 -0.06
CA ALA A 132 4.71 5.89 -0.89
C ALA A 132 3.24 5.79 -0.40
N GLY A 133 2.95 4.78 0.42
CA GLY A 133 1.58 4.42 0.80
C GLY A 133 0.78 3.89 -0.39
N ARG A 134 -0.40 3.36 -0.13
CA ARG A 134 -1.27 2.80 -1.17
C ARG A 134 -2.72 3.14 -0.90
N LEU A 135 -3.45 3.40 -1.97
CA LEU A 135 -4.89 3.55 -1.91
C LEU A 135 -5.55 2.24 -1.50
N VAL A 136 -6.66 2.33 -0.75
CA VAL A 136 -7.50 1.18 -0.46
C VAL A 136 -7.96 0.53 -1.77
N GLY A 137 -7.74 -0.79 -1.90
CA GLY A 137 -8.09 -1.54 -3.10
C GLY A 137 -9.38 -2.33 -2.93
N THR A 138 -10.15 -2.42 -4.01
CA THR A 138 -11.29 -3.33 -4.12
C THR A 138 -10.85 -4.59 -4.84
N MET A 139 -11.26 -5.76 -4.34
CA MET A 139 -10.92 -7.03 -4.99
C MET A 139 -11.52 -7.10 -6.40
N SER A 140 -10.64 -7.21 -7.40
CA SER A 140 -11.01 -7.29 -8.81
C SER A 140 -11.12 -8.73 -9.33
N GLY A 141 -10.44 -9.68 -8.66
CA GLY A 141 -10.49 -11.08 -9.08
C GLY A 141 -9.71 -11.99 -8.15
N VAL A 142 -9.87 -13.28 -8.38
CA VAL A 142 -9.18 -14.36 -7.66
C VAL A 142 -8.58 -15.32 -8.68
N SER A 143 -7.37 -15.81 -8.44
CA SER A 143 -6.73 -16.85 -9.24
C SER A 143 -6.20 -17.95 -8.34
N ILE A 144 -6.31 -19.20 -8.81
CA ILE A 144 -5.72 -20.37 -8.18
C ILE A 144 -4.44 -20.68 -8.95
N GLN A 145 -3.33 -20.81 -8.25
CA GLN A 145 -2.04 -21.16 -8.83
C GLN A 145 -1.87 -22.70 -8.90
N LYS A 146 -0.84 -23.14 -9.62
CA LYS A 146 -0.57 -24.58 -9.77
C LYS A 146 -0.21 -25.29 -8.48
N ASP A 147 0.33 -24.56 -7.52
CA ASP A 147 0.65 -25.03 -6.16
C ASP A 147 -0.56 -24.99 -5.21
N GLY A 148 -1.75 -24.65 -5.71
CA GLY A 148 -2.96 -24.55 -4.91
C GLY A 148 -3.09 -23.25 -4.13
N ILE A 149 -2.16 -22.32 -4.25
CA ILE A 149 -2.26 -21.00 -3.63
C ILE A 149 -3.35 -20.20 -4.32
N ILE A 150 -4.23 -19.62 -3.52
CA ILE A 150 -5.32 -18.74 -3.96
C ILE A 150 -4.88 -17.30 -3.74
N VAL A 151 -4.75 -16.55 -4.83
CA VAL A 151 -4.32 -15.14 -4.83
C VAL A 151 -5.48 -14.25 -5.21
N ALA A 152 -5.76 -13.26 -4.37
CA ALA A 152 -6.67 -12.17 -4.69
C ALA A 152 -5.89 -11.01 -5.33
N TYR A 153 -6.46 -10.42 -6.37
CA TYR A 153 -5.96 -9.21 -7.04
C TYR A 153 -6.88 -8.04 -6.72
N TYR A 154 -6.29 -6.88 -6.57
CA TYR A 154 -6.98 -5.64 -6.25
C TYR A 154 -6.79 -4.62 -7.35
N ASP A 155 -7.74 -3.68 -7.49
CA ASP A 155 -7.73 -2.60 -8.49
C ASP A 155 -6.61 -1.58 -8.27
N ASN A 156 -6.04 -1.52 -7.06
CA ASN A 156 -4.87 -0.70 -6.72
C ASN A 156 -3.52 -1.33 -7.15
N GLY A 157 -3.54 -2.50 -7.83
CA GLY A 157 -2.36 -3.24 -8.27
C GLY A 157 -1.77 -4.17 -7.20
N ASP A 158 -2.37 -4.27 -6.03
CA ASP A 158 -1.95 -5.22 -5.01
C ASP A 158 -2.43 -6.64 -5.31
N SER A 159 -1.66 -7.61 -4.81
CA SER A 159 -2.07 -9.01 -4.76
C SER A 159 -1.81 -9.57 -3.36
N LYS A 160 -2.72 -10.41 -2.89
CA LYS A 160 -2.63 -11.02 -1.55
C LYS A 160 -2.97 -12.50 -1.62
N ILE A 161 -2.14 -13.30 -1.01
CA ILE A 161 -2.44 -14.72 -0.77
C ILE A 161 -3.53 -14.78 0.29
N ILE A 162 -4.68 -15.37 -0.04
CA ILE A 162 -5.84 -15.48 0.87
C ILE A 162 -6.04 -16.87 1.43
N ALA A 163 -5.63 -17.90 0.69
CA ALA A 163 -5.74 -19.30 1.12
C ALA A 163 -4.82 -20.19 0.29
N GLN A 164 -4.68 -21.44 0.72
CA GLN A 164 -4.06 -22.53 -0.03
C GLN A 164 -4.97 -23.75 0.03
N ILE A 165 -5.08 -24.47 -1.09
CA ILE A 165 -5.79 -25.73 -1.15
C ILE A 165 -4.85 -26.80 -0.60
N ALA A 166 -5.24 -27.42 0.51
CA ALA A 166 -4.51 -28.53 1.08
C ALA A 166 -4.99 -29.86 0.46
N VAL A 167 -4.09 -30.79 0.25
CA VAL A 167 -4.39 -32.15 -0.22
C VAL A 167 -4.17 -33.15 0.89
N ALA A 168 -4.97 -34.23 0.89
CA ALA A 168 -4.80 -35.32 1.82
C ALA A 168 -4.12 -36.49 1.10
N ASN A 169 -3.04 -36.97 1.66
CA ASN A 169 -2.26 -38.11 1.15
C ASN A 169 -2.60 -39.39 1.92
N PHE A 170 -2.86 -40.46 1.19
CA PHE A 170 -3.13 -41.77 1.76
C PHE A 170 -2.18 -42.80 1.16
N LYS A 171 -1.71 -43.72 1.99
CA LYS A 171 -0.82 -44.82 1.57
C LYS A 171 -1.46 -45.73 0.53
N ASN A 172 -2.77 -45.90 0.58
CA ASN A 172 -3.53 -46.68 -0.37
C ASN A 172 -4.85 -46.01 -0.71
N LEU A 173 -4.86 -45.22 -1.81
CA LEU A 173 -6.04 -44.50 -2.30
C LEU A 173 -7.19 -45.45 -2.64
N SER A 174 -6.92 -46.64 -3.15
CA SER A 174 -7.95 -47.67 -3.48
C SER A 174 -8.64 -48.22 -2.24
N GLY A 175 -8.08 -48.01 -1.05
CA GLY A 175 -8.68 -48.40 0.21
C GLY A 175 -9.70 -47.43 0.77
N LEU A 176 -9.86 -46.27 0.15
CA LEU A 176 -10.87 -45.27 0.58
C LEU A 176 -12.28 -45.76 0.25
N GLU A 177 -13.21 -45.53 1.19
CA GLU A 177 -14.63 -45.83 1.00
C GLU A 177 -15.34 -44.61 0.41
N LYS A 178 -16.09 -44.81 -0.68
CA LYS A 178 -16.90 -43.75 -1.29
C LYS A 178 -18.21 -43.59 -0.50
N VAL A 179 -18.38 -42.44 0.13
CA VAL A 179 -19.57 -42.10 0.97
C VAL A 179 -20.69 -41.47 0.16
N GLY A 180 -20.42 -40.99 -1.05
CA GLY A 180 -21.34 -40.28 -1.95
C GLY A 180 -20.86 -38.90 -2.32
N ASP A 181 -21.49 -38.28 -3.31
CA ASP A 181 -21.23 -36.88 -3.73
C ASP A 181 -19.74 -36.51 -3.89
N ASN A 182 -18.93 -37.43 -4.41
CA ASN A 182 -17.46 -37.35 -4.52
C ASN A 182 -16.71 -37.21 -3.17
N LEU A 183 -17.35 -37.61 -2.07
CA LEU A 183 -16.72 -37.70 -0.76
C LEU A 183 -16.19 -39.12 -0.51
N PHE A 184 -15.03 -39.18 0.15
CA PHE A 184 -14.36 -40.40 0.52
C PHE A 184 -14.07 -40.40 2.02
N ALA A 185 -14.22 -41.56 2.65
CA ALA A 185 -13.88 -41.77 4.04
C ALA A 185 -12.65 -42.67 4.14
N GLU A 186 -11.86 -42.48 5.20
CA GLU A 186 -10.74 -43.36 5.52
C GLU A 186 -11.23 -44.74 6.00
N THR A 187 -10.46 -45.75 5.69
CA THR A 187 -10.66 -47.14 6.19
C THR A 187 -9.35 -47.70 6.74
N LEU A 188 -9.42 -48.83 7.41
CA LEU A 188 -8.22 -49.52 7.89
C LEU A 188 -7.22 -49.86 6.76
N ASN A 189 -7.71 -50.00 5.52
CA ASN A 189 -6.88 -50.33 4.36
C ASN A 189 -6.31 -49.10 3.64
N SER A 190 -6.90 -47.88 3.81
CA SER A 190 -6.37 -46.65 3.23
C SER A 190 -5.18 -46.09 4.00
N GLY A 191 -5.06 -46.44 5.27
CA GLY A 191 -4.24 -45.74 6.25
C GLY A 191 -5.01 -44.54 6.85
N ASN A 192 -4.57 -44.11 8.02
CA ASN A 192 -5.19 -43.00 8.72
C ASN A 192 -4.70 -41.69 8.14
N PHE A 193 -5.58 -40.70 8.05
CA PHE A 193 -5.22 -39.33 7.80
C PHE A 193 -4.67 -38.72 9.09
N ASP A 194 -3.55 -38.02 9.04
CA ASP A 194 -2.91 -37.43 10.23
C ASP A 194 -3.58 -36.10 10.65
N GLY A 195 -4.57 -35.65 9.88
CA GLY A 195 -5.29 -34.41 10.15
C GLY A 195 -4.58 -33.15 9.65
N ILE A 196 -3.44 -33.30 9.00
CA ILE A 196 -2.66 -32.18 8.42
C ILE A 196 -2.77 -32.30 6.90
N GLY A 197 -3.10 -31.20 6.25
CA GLY A 197 -3.12 -31.16 4.79
C GLY A 197 -1.74 -30.83 4.25
N ASP A 198 -1.34 -31.55 3.21
CA ASP A 198 -0.05 -31.39 2.54
C ASP A 198 -0.14 -30.37 1.40
N ASP A 199 1.00 -29.83 1.02
CA ASP A 199 1.16 -29.08 -0.22
C ASP A 199 1.19 -30.05 -1.40
N ILE A 200 0.37 -29.81 -2.42
CA ILE A 200 0.31 -30.68 -3.60
C ILE A 200 1.66 -30.83 -4.30
N THR A 201 2.54 -29.85 -4.16
CA THR A 201 3.85 -29.83 -4.84
C THR A 201 4.89 -30.75 -4.19
N GLU A 202 4.69 -31.16 -2.93
CA GLU A 202 5.65 -32.03 -2.23
C GLU A 202 5.81 -33.39 -2.91
N ASP A 203 4.72 -33.92 -3.48
CA ASP A 203 4.73 -35.19 -4.24
C ASP A 203 4.80 -35.00 -5.76
N GLY A 204 5.12 -33.78 -6.23
CA GLY A 204 5.21 -33.42 -7.64
C GLY A 204 3.86 -33.28 -8.34
N GLY A 205 2.78 -33.19 -7.58
CA GLY A 205 1.45 -32.85 -8.09
C GLY A 205 1.30 -31.39 -8.47
N TYR A 206 0.24 -31.05 -9.18
CA TYR A 206 -0.12 -29.66 -9.45
C TYR A 206 -1.61 -29.53 -9.77
N PHE A 207 -2.17 -28.37 -9.51
CA PHE A 207 -3.51 -28.00 -9.97
C PHE A 207 -3.48 -27.45 -11.39
N SER A 208 -4.52 -27.75 -12.14
CA SER A 208 -4.74 -27.19 -13.50
C SER A 208 -6.02 -26.36 -13.48
N PRO A 209 -5.96 -25.10 -13.02
CA PRO A 209 -7.15 -24.26 -12.93
C PRO A 209 -7.64 -23.86 -14.33
N GLY A 210 -8.95 -23.68 -14.49
CA GLY A 210 -9.56 -23.21 -15.72
C GLY A 210 -9.70 -24.27 -16.83
N VAL A 211 -9.49 -25.54 -16.52
CA VAL A 211 -9.69 -26.66 -17.45
C VAL A 211 -10.82 -27.56 -16.98
N LEU A 212 -11.45 -28.26 -17.89
CA LEU A 212 -12.40 -29.32 -17.61
C LEU A 212 -11.67 -30.67 -17.61
N GLU A 213 -11.93 -31.48 -16.60
CA GLU A 213 -11.44 -32.87 -16.56
C GLU A 213 -12.13 -33.66 -17.67
N MET A 214 -11.33 -34.33 -18.47
CA MET A 214 -11.86 -35.22 -19.51
C MET A 214 -12.27 -36.56 -18.88
N SER A 215 -13.32 -37.19 -19.43
CA SER A 215 -13.72 -38.53 -19.01
C SER A 215 -12.60 -39.55 -19.30
N ASN A 216 -12.26 -40.35 -18.31
CA ASN A 216 -11.33 -41.49 -18.44
C ASN A 216 -12.01 -42.78 -18.97
N VAL A 217 -13.25 -42.66 -19.48
CA VAL A 217 -13.97 -43.82 -20.00
C VAL A 217 -13.36 -44.25 -21.32
N ASP A 218 -12.87 -45.47 -21.37
CA ASP A 218 -12.45 -46.10 -22.60
C ASP A 218 -13.71 -46.51 -23.41
N LEU A 219 -14.05 -45.68 -24.37
CA LEU A 219 -15.22 -45.89 -25.22
C LEU A 219 -15.16 -47.23 -25.98
N ALA A 220 -13.95 -47.75 -26.28
CA ALA A 220 -13.79 -49.02 -26.98
C ALA A 220 -14.13 -50.21 -26.05
N ALA A 221 -13.79 -50.10 -24.77
CA ALA A 221 -14.18 -51.10 -23.76
C ALA A 221 -15.70 -51.10 -23.50
N GLU A 222 -16.30 -49.91 -23.36
CA GLU A 222 -17.73 -49.74 -23.11
C GLU A 222 -18.62 -50.19 -24.31
N PHE A 223 -18.08 -50.22 -25.55
CA PHE A 223 -18.82 -50.72 -26.72
C PHE A 223 -18.65 -52.24 -26.94
N THR A 224 -17.78 -52.92 -26.16
CA THR A 224 -17.50 -54.34 -26.30
C THR A 224 -18.11 -55.20 -25.18
N ASP A 225 -18.68 -54.58 -24.13
CA ASP A 225 -19.52 -55.20 -23.11
C ASP A 225 -21.01 -55.13 -23.50
#